data_b93c70dec6787e52b8c12500de194946
#
_entry.id   b93c70dec6787e52b8c12500de194946
#
_cell.length_a   1.000
_cell.length_b   1.000
_cell.length_c   1.000
_cell.angle_alpha   90.00
_cell.angle_beta   90.00
_cell.angle_gamma   90.00
#
_symmetry.space_group_name_H-M   'P 1'
#
loop_
_entity.id
_entity.type
_entity.pdbx_description
1 polymer ?
#
loop_
_entity_poly.entity_id
_entity_poly.type
_entity_poly.pdbx_seq_one_letter_code
_entity_poly.pdbx_strand_id
1 'polypeptide(L)'
;MKHLQVSTDPRRMTTQVEEVAAALACAAGRTAQLLRSGLDPTAQVPGLTWTAAETAAHLVADLSEHTAILTRTYHAPGTAGGPADQRNAAERGAAANRAQLGAFPERDLVVLAGLIEEAAAAFNTALAAQPGRGPVVTANGVRMDPATLVSVLLGEQLIHGLDLARSAGRSWSIARADALRVIPGMMAIAGDYLDRDAAQDLHVSYELRFGPGDRYRFVVDGPTATATRAEGTHGRPDCVITADPVAFLLVGYGRAGQWSQILRGKLRAGGRRPWLAPRFSTLIARP
;
A
#
# COMPACT_ATOMS: atom_id res chain seq x y z
N MET A 1 15.71 11.27 13.25
CA MET A 1 14.53 10.47 12.82
C MET A 1 13.29 11.11 13.45
N LYS A 2 12.56 11.92 12.69
CA LYS A 2 11.28 12.50 13.15
C LYS A 2 10.16 11.69 12.47
N HIS A 3 9.45 10.93 13.29
CA HIS A 3 8.30 10.13 12.86
C HIS A 3 7.13 11.03 12.41
N LEU A 4 6.30 10.52 11.50
CA LEU A 4 5.01 11.09 11.14
C LEU A 4 4.24 11.44 12.42
N GLN A 5 3.97 12.72 12.67
CA GLN A 5 2.99 13.11 13.67
C GLN A 5 1.59 12.93 13.08
N VAL A 6 1.03 11.76 13.30
CA VAL A 6 -0.41 11.51 13.23
C VAL A 6 -1.05 12.29 14.38
N SER A 7 -2.27 12.79 14.19
CA SER A 7 -3.03 13.53 15.22
C SER A 7 -2.82 12.94 16.60
N THR A 8 -2.41 13.76 17.56
CA THR A 8 -2.03 13.34 18.91
C THR A 8 -3.22 13.03 19.83
N ASP A 9 -4.46 13.08 19.31
CA ASP A 9 -5.66 12.68 20.06
C ASP A 9 -5.86 11.14 19.96
N PRO A 10 -5.61 10.37 21.04
CA PRO A 10 -5.71 8.92 21.03
C PRO A 10 -7.09 8.40 20.59
N ARG A 11 -8.16 9.12 20.92
CA ARG A 11 -9.53 8.72 20.54
C ARG A 11 -9.77 8.85 19.04
N ARG A 12 -9.28 9.91 18.40
CA ARG A 12 -9.37 10.09 16.95
C ARG A 12 -8.54 9.06 16.20
N MET A 13 -7.37 8.72 16.71
CA MET A 13 -6.52 7.67 16.13
C MET A 13 -7.20 6.30 16.18
N THR A 14 -7.80 5.93 17.32
CA THR A 14 -8.53 4.67 17.46
C THR A 14 -9.68 4.59 16.45
N THR A 15 -10.52 5.62 16.36
CA THR A 15 -11.65 5.68 15.42
C THR A 15 -11.17 5.58 13.97
N GLN A 16 -10.07 6.23 13.60
CA GLN A 16 -9.52 6.15 12.25
C GLN A 16 -9.02 4.74 11.92
N VAL A 17 -8.35 4.06 12.83
CA VAL A 17 -7.90 2.67 12.67
C VAL A 17 -9.09 1.73 12.49
N GLU A 18 -10.14 1.89 13.30
CA GLU A 18 -11.38 1.11 13.21
C GLU A 18 -12.10 1.31 11.87
N GLU A 19 -12.15 2.53 11.35
CA GLU A 19 -12.72 2.81 10.02
C GLU A 19 -11.93 2.14 8.89
N VAL A 20 -10.59 2.13 8.96
CA VAL A 20 -9.76 1.45 7.97
C VAL A 20 -9.91 -0.06 8.07
N ALA A 21 -9.98 -0.61 9.29
CA ALA A 21 -10.21 -2.04 9.53
C ALA A 21 -11.59 -2.51 8.99
N ALA A 22 -12.62 -1.70 9.16
CA ALA A 22 -13.93 -1.96 8.57
C ALA A 22 -13.89 -1.92 7.03
N ALA A 23 -13.17 -0.96 6.44
CA ALA A 23 -12.97 -0.89 5.00
C ALA A 23 -12.19 -2.10 4.46
N LEU A 24 -11.18 -2.58 5.20
CA LEU A 24 -10.44 -3.80 4.89
C LEU A 24 -11.37 -5.02 4.86
N ALA A 25 -12.21 -5.21 5.88
CA ALA A 25 -13.18 -6.30 5.91
C ALA A 25 -14.18 -6.24 4.74
N CYS A 26 -14.68 -5.04 4.40
CA CYS A 26 -15.54 -4.84 3.24
C CYS A 26 -14.83 -5.18 1.92
N ALA A 27 -13.56 -4.77 1.74
CA ALA A 27 -12.77 -5.06 0.55
C ALA A 27 -12.51 -6.57 0.43
N ALA A 28 -12.16 -7.24 1.53
CA ALA A 28 -11.97 -8.69 1.60
C ALA A 28 -13.24 -9.47 1.22
N GLY A 29 -14.40 -9.09 1.77
CA GLY A 29 -15.69 -9.69 1.42
C GLY A 29 -16.06 -9.50 -0.05
N ARG A 30 -15.78 -8.33 -0.64
CA ARG A 30 -15.98 -8.09 -2.09
C ARG A 30 -15.06 -8.97 -2.94
N THR A 31 -13.79 -9.13 -2.54
CA THR A 31 -12.84 -10.02 -3.21
C THR A 31 -13.32 -11.47 -3.11
N ALA A 32 -13.74 -11.92 -1.94
CA ALA A 32 -14.29 -13.27 -1.75
C ALA A 32 -15.54 -13.53 -2.61
N GLN A 33 -16.44 -12.55 -2.71
CA GLN A 33 -17.61 -12.65 -3.59
C GLN A 33 -17.20 -12.75 -5.07
N LEU A 34 -16.18 -12.00 -5.49
CA LEU A 34 -15.63 -12.08 -6.84
C LEU A 34 -15.06 -13.47 -7.12
N LEU A 35 -14.28 -14.06 -6.21
CA LEU A 35 -13.69 -15.39 -6.37
C LEU A 35 -14.77 -16.48 -6.50
N ARG A 36 -15.86 -16.40 -5.72
CA ARG A 36 -17.00 -17.34 -5.78
C ARG A 36 -17.82 -17.20 -7.06
N SER A 37 -17.60 -16.19 -7.88
CA SER A 37 -18.41 -15.90 -9.07
C SER A 37 -17.93 -16.62 -10.34
N GLY A 38 -17.08 -17.64 -10.22
CA GLY A 38 -16.64 -18.49 -11.32
C GLY A 38 -15.51 -17.88 -12.17
N LEU A 39 -14.50 -17.29 -11.52
CA LEU A 39 -13.26 -16.92 -12.19
C LEU A 39 -12.48 -18.18 -12.60
N ASP A 40 -11.72 -18.08 -13.69
CA ASP A 40 -10.73 -19.10 -14.05
C ASP A 40 -9.50 -18.95 -13.12
N PRO A 41 -9.17 -19.95 -12.27
CA PRO A 41 -8.04 -19.91 -11.36
C PRO A 41 -6.69 -19.77 -12.09
N THR A 42 -6.62 -20.22 -13.34
CA THR A 42 -5.40 -20.20 -14.15
C THR A 42 -5.26 -18.92 -14.99
N ALA A 43 -6.30 -18.06 -15.01
CA ALA A 43 -6.26 -16.81 -15.76
C ALA A 43 -5.09 -15.93 -15.31
N GLN A 44 -4.25 -15.50 -16.26
CA GLN A 44 -3.14 -14.61 -15.99
C GLN A 44 -3.65 -13.23 -15.58
N VAL A 45 -3.14 -12.70 -14.48
CA VAL A 45 -3.48 -11.34 -14.01
C VAL A 45 -2.71 -10.31 -14.84
N PRO A 46 -3.40 -9.35 -15.48
CA PRO A 46 -2.73 -8.34 -16.30
C PRO A 46 -1.73 -7.50 -15.50
N GLY A 47 -0.47 -7.52 -15.92
CA GLY A 47 0.61 -6.75 -15.29
C GLY A 47 1.29 -7.43 -14.10
N LEU A 48 0.89 -8.67 -13.78
CA LEU A 48 1.57 -9.54 -12.81
C LEU A 48 2.09 -10.81 -13.50
N THR A 49 3.02 -11.48 -12.84
CA THR A 49 3.47 -12.83 -13.21
C THR A 49 2.60 -13.92 -12.59
N TRP A 50 1.57 -13.55 -11.86
CA TRP A 50 0.69 -14.44 -11.09
C TRP A 50 -0.61 -14.74 -11.83
N THR A 51 -1.13 -15.92 -11.56
CA THR A 51 -2.51 -16.31 -11.93
C THR A 51 -3.52 -15.73 -10.94
N ALA A 52 -4.80 -15.83 -11.26
CA ALA A 52 -5.88 -15.44 -10.36
C ALA A 52 -5.82 -16.21 -9.02
N ALA A 53 -5.53 -17.52 -9.07
CA ALA A 53 -5.39 -18.33 -7.87
C ALA A 53 -4.17 -17.92 -7.02
N GLU A 54 -3.03 -17.62 -7.63
CA GLU A 54 -1.84 -17.14 -6.93
C GLU A 54 -2.07 -15.76 -6.30
N THR A 55 -2.76 -14.86 -7.01
CA THR A 55 -3.12 -13.54 -6.47
C THR A 55 -4.05 -13.66 -5.26
N ALA A 56 -5.05 -14.54 -5.33
CA ALA A 56 -5.94 -14.80 -4.20
C ALA A 56 -5.20 -15.46 -3.02
N ALA A 57 -4.31 -16.41 -3.29
CA ALA A 57 -3.46 -17.05 -2.29
C ALA A 57 -2.52 -16.06 -1.59
N HIS A 58 -1.94 -15.10 -2.35
CA HIS A 58 -1.14 -14.03 -1.80
C HIS A 58 -1.95 -13.18 -0.80
N LEU A 59 -3.17 -12.80 -1.11
CA LEU A 59 -4.01 -12.01 -0.20
C LEU A 59 -4.31 -12.72 1.13
N VAL A 60 -4.51 -14.03 1.12
CA VAL A 60 -4.68 -14.83 2.34
C VAL A 60 -3.39 -14.86 3.14
N ALA A 61 -2.28 -15.17 2.47
CA ALA A 61 -0.99 -15.35 3.10
C ALA A 61 -0.47 -14.02 3.69
N ASP A 62 -0.69 -12.90 2.99
CA ASP A 62 -0.33 -11.54 3.44
C ASP A 62 -1.08 -11.15 4.73
N LEU A 63 -2.40 -11.31 4.77
CA LEU A 63 -3.20 -11.08 5.97
C LEU A 63 -2.79 -11.98 7.14
N SER A 64 -2.50 -13.25 6.86
CA SER A 64 -2.09 -14.23 7.88
C SER A 64 -0.71 -13.90 8.46
N GLU A 65 0.24 -13.53 7.61
CA GLU A 65 1.58 -13.11 8.02
C GLU A 65 1.52 -11.86 8.90
N HIS A 66 0.78 -10.86 8.49
CA HIS A 66 0.64 -9.61 9.25
C HIS A 66 -0.12 -9.81 10.56
N THR A 67 -1.05 -10.77 10.62
CA THR A 67 -1.67 -11.22 11.88
C THR A 67 -0.63 -11.84 12.81
N ALA A 68 0.21 -12.73 12.29
CA ALA A 68 1.29 -13.36 13.07
C ALA A 68 2.32 -12.33 13.56
N ILE A 69 2.64 -11.30 12.75
CA ILE A 69 3.50 -10.19 13.14
C ILE A 69 2.87 -9.38 14.28
N LEU A 70 1.58 -9.06 14.19
CA LEU A 70 0.85 -8.37 15.26
C LEU A 70 0.82 -9.17 16.54
N THR A 71 0.60 -10.47 16.49
CA THR A 71 0.51 -11.36 17.66
C THR A 71 1.87 -11.83 18.16
N ARG A 72 2.98 -11.48 17.49
CA ARG A 72 4.36 -11.92 17.79
C ARG A 72 4.58 -13.42 17.64
N THR A 73 3.80 -14.06 16.80
CA THR A 73 3.96 -15.47 16.46
C THR A 73 4.68 -15.66 15.11
N TYR A 74 5.02 -14.57 14.44
CA TYR A 74 5.76 -14.59 13.18
C TYR A 74 7.21 -15.02 13.41
N HIS A 75 7.62 -16.05 12.70
CA HIS A 75 9.01 -16.50 12.64
C HIS A 75 9.51 -16.24 11.23
N ALA A 76 10.39 -15.25 11.06
CA ALA A 76 10.97 -14.98 9.75
C ALA A 76 11.68 -16.24 9.22
N PRO A 77 11.38 -16.68 7.98
CA PRO A 77 12.22 -17.70 7.34
C PRO A 77 13.65 -17.15 7.35
N GLY A 78 14.65 -17.97 7.69
CA GLY A 78 16.03 -17.58 8.00
C GLY A 78 16.84 -16.83 6.92
N THR A 79 16.17 -16.12 6.04
CA THR A 79 16.69 -15.25 4.98
C THR A 79 16.34 -13.77 5.19
N ALA A 80 15.88 -13.37 6.38
CA ALA A 80 15.76 -11.95 6.70
C ALA A 80 17.10 -11.27 6.44
N GLY A 81 17.12 -10.36 5.46
CA GLY A 81 18.33 -9.68 5.00
C GLY A 81 19.11 -9.15 6.19
N GLY A 82 20.35 -9.62 6.34
CA GLY A 82 21.27 -9.09 7.32
C GLY A 82 21.54 -7.59 7.04
N PRO A 83 22.30 -6.91 7.90
CA PRO A 83 22.62 -5.48 7.75
C PRO A 83 23.29 -5.09 6.42
N ALA A 84 23.62 -6.06 5.57
CA ALA A 84 24.21 -5.89 4.25
C ALA A 84 23.18 -5.97 3.08
N ASP A 85 21.88 -6.14 3.33
CA ASP A 85 20.88 -6.20 2.25
C ASP A 85 20.62 -4.80 1.68
N GLN A 86 21.24 -4.51 0.53
CA GLN A 86 21.14 -3.22 -0.15
C GLN A 86 19.87 -3.09 -1.00
N ARG A 87 19.06 -4.15 -1.14
CA ARG A 87 17.80 -4.13 -1.89
C ARG A 87 16.82 -3.13 -1.26
N ASN A 88 16.03 -2.47 -2.11
CA ASN A 88 14.92 -1.64 -1.62
C ASN A 88 13.76 -2.49 -1.08
N ALA A 89 12.76 -1.86 -0.45
CA ALA A 89 11.63 -2.58 0.14
C ALA A 89 10.80 -3.35 -0.91
N ALA A 90 10.70 -2.85 -2.14
CA ALA A 90 9.97 -3.54 -3.22
C ALA A 90 10.66 -4.86 -3.63
N GLU A 91 11.99 -4.85 -3.78
CA GLU A 91 12.76 -6.05 -4.12
C GLU A 91 12.72 -7.11 -3.01
N ARG A 92 12.80 -6.67 -1.74
CA ARG A 92 12.61 -7.56 -0.59
C ARG A 92 11.19 -8.10 -0.52
N GLY A 93 10.19 -7.26 -0.79
CA GLY A 93 8.77 -7.65 -0.85
C GLY A 93 8.53 -8.71 -1.92
N ALA A 94 9.05 -8.51 -3.13
CA ALA A 94 8.93 -9.49 -4.21
C ALA A 94 9.57 -10.85 -3.86
N ALA A 95 10.66 -10.86 -3.11
CA ALA A 95 11.28 -12.10 -2.62
C ALA A 95 10.43 -12.76 -1.53
N ALA A 96 9.90 -11.98 -0.58
CA ALA A 96 9.00 -12.47 0.47
C ALA A 96 7.72 -13.07 -0.12
N ASN A 97 7.09 -12.38 -1.08
CA ASN A 97 5.87 -12.86 -1.75
C ASN A 97 6.11 -14.19 -2.49
N ARG A 98 7.25 -14.36 -3.16
CA ARG A 98 7.60 -15.66 -3.79
C ARG A 98 7.73 -16.79 -2.78
N ALA A 99 8.41 -16.53 -1.66
CA ALA A 99 8.56 -17.52 -0.60
C ALA A 99 7.21 -17.88 0.04
N GLN A 100 6.36 -16.88 0.28
CA GLN A 100 5.03 -17.00 0.84
C GLN A 100 4.12 -17.84 -0.07
N LEU A 101 4.08 -17.55 -1.38
CA LEU A 101 3.31 -18.33 -2.36
C LEU A 101 3.81 -19.79 -2.50
N GLY A 102 5.11 -20.02 -2.36
CA GLY A 102 5.69 -21.36 -2.34
C GLY A 102 5.31 -22.17 -1.10
N ALA A 103 5.12 -21.50 0.03
CA ALA A 103 4.73 -22.14 1.29
C ALA A 103 3.21 -22.32 1.42
N PHE A 104 2.40 -21.61 0.63
CA PHE A 104 0.95 -21.65 0.68
C PHE A 104 0.38 -22.28 -0.61
N PRO A 105 0.07 -23.60 -0.65
CA PRO A 105 -0.23 -24.34 -1.87
C PRO A 105 -1.70 -24.29 -2.33
N GLU A 106 -2.62 -23.71 -1.52
CA GLU A 106 -4.04 -23.65 -1.88
C GLU A 106 -4.26 -22.80 -3.16
N ARG A 107 -5.08 -23.33 -4.09
CA ARG A 107 -5.40 -22.68 -5.37
C ARG A 107 -6.88 -22.76 -5.75
N ASP A 108 -7.72 -23.43 -4.94
CA ASP A 108 -9.17 -23.40 -5.13
C ASP A 108 -9.75 -22.04 -4.75
N LEU A 109 -10.35 -21.35 -5.70
CA LEU A 109 -10.85 -19.99 -5.50
C LEU A 109 -12.01 -19.92 -4.50
N VAL A 110 -12.82 -20.97 -4.36
CA VAL A 110 -13.91 -21.00 -3.38
C VAL A 110 -13.37 -21.16 -1.98
N VAL A 111 -12.36 -22.02 -1.80
CA VAL A 111 -11.63 -22.18 -0.53
C VAL A 111 -10.92 -20.88 -0.17
N LEU A 112 -10.16 -20.29 -1.12
CA LEU A 112 -9.44 -19.03 -0.93
C LEU A 112 -10.38 -17.88 -0.57
N ALA A 113 -11.61 -17.85 -1.12
CA ALA A 113 -12.61 -16.85 -0.76
C ALA A 113 -13.00 -16.91 0.72
N GLY A 114 -13.18 -18.12 1.27
CA GLY A 114 -13.44 -18.29 2.70
C GLY A 114 -12.24 -17.86 3.54
N LEU A 115 -11.05 -18.31 3.14
CA LEU A 115 -9.80 -17.98 3.87
C LEU A 115 -9.48 -16.48 3.87
N ILE A 116 -9.79 -15.73 2.80
CA ILE A 116 -9.61 -14.27 2.77
C ILE A 116 -10.51 -13.59 3.83
N GLU A 117 -11.78 -13.99 3.92
CA GLU A 117 -12.72 -13.44 4.92
C GLU A 117 -12.28 -13.77 6.34
N GLU A 118 -11.88 -15.02 6.60
CA GLU A 118 -11.38 -15.48 7.89
C GLU A 118 -10.07 -14.76 8.29
N ALA A 119 -9.12 -14.64 7.36
CA ALA A 119 -7.86 -13.96 7.62
C ALA A 119 -8.05 -12.45 7.88
N ALA A 120 -8.96 -11.78 7.16
CA ALA A 120 -9.29 -10.38 7.42
C ALA A 120 -9.95 -10.19 8.80
N ALA A 121 -10.85 -11.10 9.20
CA ALA A 121 -11.46 -11.07 10.52
C ALA A 121 -10.44 -11.33 11.64
N ALA A 122 -9.54 -12.29 11.45
CA ALA A 122 -8.45 -12.60 12.39
C ALA A 122 -7.50 -11.41 12.55
N PHE A 123 -7.11 -10.77 11.44
CA PHE A 123 -6.27 -9.57 11.47
C PHE A 123 -6.95 -8.43 12.25
N ASN A 124 -8.20 -8.13 11.96
CA ASN A 124 -8.94 -7.08 12.66
C ASN A 124 -9.10 -7.37 14.15
N THR A 125 -9.30 -8.65 14.51
CA THR A 125 -9.35 -9.08 15.92
C THR A 125 -7.99 -8.87 16.61
N ALA A 126 -6.90 -9.27 15.96
CA ALA A 126 -5.55 -9.07 16.49
C ALA A 126 -5.20 -7.59 16.64
N LEU A 127 -5.62 -6.76 15.68
CA LEU A 127 -5.42 -5.30 15.69
C LEU A 127 -6.17 -4.65 16.89
N ALA A 128 -7.44 -5.02 17.09
CA ALA A 128 -8.27 -4.50 18.17
C ALA A 128 -7.80 -4.96 19.56
N ALA A 129 -7.23 -6.16 19.66
CA ALA A 129 -6.72 -6.70 20.93
C ALA A 129 -5.45 -6.01 21.44
N GLN A 130 -4.82 -5.15 20.67
CA GLN A 130 -3.53 -4.53 21.01
C GLN A 130 -3.54 -2.99 20.84
N PRO A 131 -4.43 -2.26 21.53
CA PRO A 131 -4.46 -0.81 21.47
C PRO A 131 -3.13 -0.24 21.99
N GLY A 132 -2.58 0.75 21.29
CA GLY A 132 -1.32 1.41 21.67
C GLY A 132 -0.05 0.60 21.40
N ARG A 133 -0.15 -0.48 20.62
CA ARG A 133 1.03 -1.24 20.20
C ARG A 133 2.00 -0.35 19.41
N GLY A 134 3.28 -0.46 19.76
CA GLY A 134 4.36 0.18 19.01
C GLY A 134 4.55 -0.45 17.60
N PRO A 135 5.39 0.19 16.78
CA PRO A 135 5.67 -0.28 15.43
C PRO A 135 6.19 -1.72 15.39
N VAL A 136 5.77 -2.44 14.34
CA VAL A 136 6.24 -3.79 14.00
C VAL A 136 7.15 -3.74 12.78
N VAL A 137 7.95 -4.79 12.57
CA VAL A 137 8.78 -4.96 11.37
C VAL A 137 8.17 -6.07 10.53
N THR A 138 7.87 -5.77 9.27
CA THR A 138 7.30 -6.70 8.30
C THR A 138 8.37 -7.61 7.67
N ALA A 139 7.97 -8.65 6.95
CA ALA A 139 8.89 -9.60 6.31
C ALA A 139 9.86 -8.93 5.32
N ASN A 140 9.43 -7.85 4.66
CA ASN A 140 10.30 -7.05 3.78
C ASN A 140 11.16 -6.01 4.54
N GLY A 141 11.18 -6.06 5.87
CA GLY A 141 12.01 -5.21 6.73
C GLY A 141 11.49 -3.78 6.92
N VAL A 142 10.28 -3.46 6.47
CA VAL A 142 9.69 -2.14 6.67
C VAL A 142 9.11 -2.03 8.08
N ARG A 143 9.38 -0.91 8.75
CA ARG A 143 8.85 -0.64 10.08
C ARG A 143 7.54 0.14 9.97
N MET A 144 6.45 -0.44 10.46
CA MET A 144 5.11 0.15 10.39
C MET A 144 4.45 0.19 11.77
N ASP A 145 3.73 1.27 12.07
CA ASP A 145 2.76 1.26 13.16
C ASP A 145 1.47 0.53 12.71
N PRO A 146 0.60 0.12 13.66
CA PRO A 146 -0.62 -0.60 13.32
C PRO A 146 -1.58 0.16 12.38
N ALA A 147 -1.62 1.49 12.44
CA ALA A 147 -2.45 2.31 11.56
C ALA A 147 -1.90 2.29 10.11
N THR A 148 -0.59 2.39 9.95
CA THR A 148 0.09 2.22 8.67
C THR A 148 -0.14 0.82 8.11
N LEU A 149 0.00 -0.21 8.95
CA LEU A 149 -0.16 -1.60 8.54
C LEU A 149 -1.56 -1.89 7.98
N VAL A 150 -2.63 -1.51 8.70
CA VAL A 150 -4.00 -1.73 8.20
C VAL A 150 -4.31 -0.93 6.93
N SER A 151 -3.72 0.27 6.77
CA SER A 151 -3.85 1.07 5.55
C SER A 151 -3.18 0.40 4.35
N VAL A 152 -2.00 -0.19 4.53
CA VAL A 152 -1.28 -0.94 3.48
C VAL A 152 -2.07 -2.16 3.08
N LEU A 153 -2.55 -2.97 4.05
CA LEU A 153 -3.37 -4.16 3.77
C LEU A 153 -4.69 -3.84 3.07
N LEU A 154 -5.32 -2.71 3.39
CA LEU A 154 -6.46 -2.22 2.62
C LEU A 154 -6.06 -1.94 1.16
N GLY A 155 -4.89 -1.34 0.95
CA GLY A 155 -4.33 -1.11 -0.39
C GLY A 155 -4.17 -2.41 -1.18
N GLU A 156 -3.59 -3.45 -0.57
CA GLU A 156 -3.42 -4.79 -1.16
C GLU A 156 -4.78 -5.38 -1.58
N GLN A 157 -5.78 -5.36 -0.69
CA GLN A 157 -7.11 -5.88 -1.01
C GLN A 157 -7.80 -5.12 -2.15
N LEU A 158 -7.68 -3.78 -2.19
CA LEU A 158 -8.30 -2.97 -3.24
C LEU A 158 -7.64 -3.17 -4.60
N ILE A 159 -6.33 -3.23 -4.63
CA ILE A 159 -5.56 -3.34 -5.88
C ILE A 159 -5.63 -4.75 -6.43
N HIS A 160 -5.43 -5.78 -5.61
CA HIS A 160 -5.52 -7.15 -6.09
C HIS A 160 -6.96 -7.59 -6.36
N GLY A 161 -7.96 -7.02 -5.68
CA GLY A 161 -9.36 -7.14 -6.09
C GLY A 161 -9.62 -6.59 -7.49
N LEU A 162 -9.02 -5.43 -7.83
CA LEU A 162 -9.05 -4.87 -9.18
C LEU A 162 -8.33 -5.78 -10.18
N ASP A 163 -7.17 -6.32 -9.82
CA ASP A 163 -6.38 -7.22 -10.66
C ASP A 163 -7.17 -8.49 -11.00
N LEU A 164 -7.77 -9.12 -10.00
CA LEU A 164 -8.65 -10.29 -10.17
C LEU A 164 -9.89 -9.98 -11.04
N ALA A 165 -10.51 -8.84 -10.83
CA ALA A 165 -11.65 -8.44 -11.66
C ALA A 165 -11.25 -8.23 -13.13
N ARG A 166 -10.07 -7.64 -13.37
CA ARG A 166 -9.52 -7.44 -14.73
C ARG A 166 -9.18 -8.74 -15.43
N SER A 167 -8.63 -9.75 -14.72
CA SER A 167 -8.36 -11.06 -15.31
C SER A 167 -9.63 -11.76 -15.81
N ALA A 168 -10.78 -11.45 -15.20
CA ALA A 168 -12.08 -11.97 -15.56
C ALA A 168 -12.91 -11.02 -16.47
N GLY A 169 -12.35 -9.90 -16.92
CA GLY A 169 -13.09 -8.90 -17.72
C GLY A 169 -14.24 -8.24 -16.98
N ARG A 170 -14.19 -8.19 -15.64
CA ARG A 170 -15.26 -7.65 -14.81
C ARG A 170 -14.95 -6.23 -14.32
N SER A 171 -16.00 -5.48 -14.03
CA SER A 171 -15.86 -4.15 -13.45
C SER A 171 -15.51 -4.22 -11.97
N TRP A 172 -14.60 -3.35 -11.54
CA TRP A 172 -14.24 -3.16 -10.13
C TRP A 172 -14.04 -1.68 -9.87
N SER A 173 -14.75 -1.14 -8.90
CA SER A 173 -14.60 0.25 -8.49
C SER A 173 -13.86 0.35 -7.16
N ILE A 174 -12.93 1.28 -7.07
CA ILE A 174 -12.31 1.69 -5.81
C ILE A 174 -12.99 2.99 -5.39
N ALA A 175 -13.57 3.01 -4.19
CA ALA A 175 -14.19 4.22 -3.68
C ALA A 175 -13.12 5.28 -3.33
N ARG A 176 -13.44 6.55 -3.59
CA ARG A 176 -12.56 7.67 -3.23
C ARG A 176 -12.20 7.66 -1.73
N ALA A 177 -13.17 7.34 -0.87
CA ALA A 177 -12.96 7.26 0.57
C ALA A 177 -11.93 6.18 0.94
N ASP A 178 -11.97 5.02 0.28
CA ASP A 178 -11.03 3.94 0.55
C ASP A 178 -9.62 4.29 0.05
N ALA A 179 -9.50 4.92 -1.12
CA ALA A 179 -8.22 5.44 -1.59
C ALA A 179 -7.61 6.46 -0.61
N LEU A 180 -8.42 7.33 -0.02
CA LEU A 180 -7.97 8.28 1.02
C LEU A 180 -7.54 7.58 2.32
N ARG A 181 -8.09 6.41 2.65
CA ARG A 181 -7.65 5.58 3.78
C ARG A 181 -6.31 4.87 3.53
N VAL A 182 -6.01 4.56 2.28
CA VAL A 182 -4.74 3.90 1.88
C VAL A 182 -3.58 4.91 1.81
N ILE A 183 -3.81 6.12 1.35
CA ILE A 183 -2.76 7.14 1.10
C ILE A 183 -1.87 7.40 2.33
N PRO A 184 -2.39 7.54 3.58
CA PRO A 184 -1.54 7.72 4.76
C PRO A 184 -0.51 6.60 4.93
N GLY A 185 -0.91 5.34 4.74
CA GLY A 185 -0.02 4.18 4.80
C GLY A 185 1.04 4.22 3.70
N MET A 186 0.64 4.48 2.45
CA MET A 186 1.59 4.64 1.35
C MET A 186 2.62 5.73 1.64
N MET A 187 2.19 6.88 2.17
CA MET A 187 3.10 7.98 2.50
C MET A 187 4.05 7.61 3.64
N ALA A 188 3.57 6.88 4.64
CA ALA A 188 4.38 6.46 5.77
C ALA A 188 5.59 5.60 5.37
N ILE A 189 5.41 4.72 4.37
CA ILE A 189 6.44 3.78 3.90
C ILE A 189 7.17 4.24 2.63
N ALA A 190 6.77 5.35 2.02
CA ALA A 190 7.29 5.78 0.72
C ALA A 190 8.83 5.96 0.71
N GLY A 191 9.43 6.34 1.83
CA GLY A 191 10.89 6.45 1.96
C GLY A 191 11.62 5.12 1.85
N ASP A 192 11.00 4.01 2.29
CA ASP A 192 11.58 2.66 2.20
C ASP A 192 11.56 2.11 0.77
N TYR A 193 10.65 2.64 -0.07
CA TYR A 193 10.49 2.30 -1.48
C TYR A 193 11.21 3.28 -2.42
N LEU A 194 11.99 4.22 -1.90
CA LEU A 194 12.74 5.16 -2.72
C LEU A 194 13.76 4.42 -3.60
N ASP A 195 13.76 4.73 -4.90
CA ASP A 195 14.85 4.39 -5.79
C ASP A 195 16.05 5.29 -5.47
N ARG A 196 16.99 4.76 -4.71
CA ARG A 196 18.14 5.50 -4.17
C ARG A 196 19.08 5.98 -5.25
N ASP A 197 19.25 5.18 -6.31
CA ASP A 197 20.12 5.52 -7.43
C ASP A 197 19.52 6.67 -8.24
N ALA A 198 18.21 6.60 -8.54
CA ALA A 198 17.49 7.67 -9.22
C ALA A 198 17.39 8.96 -8.40
N ALA A 199 17.53 8.86 -7.08
CA ALA A 199 17.40 9.97 -6.15
C ALA A 199 18.76 10.57 -5.70
N GLN A 200 19.90 9.93 -5.99
CA GLN A 200 21.20 10.21 -5.40
C GLN A 200 21.59 11.71 -5.39
N ASP A 201 21.36 12.42 -6.50
CA ASP A 201 21.69 13.83 -6.65
C ASP A 201 20.43 14.74 -6.62
N LEU A 202 19.32 14.22 -6.10
CA LEU A 202 18.05 14.93 -6.13
C LEU A 202 17.75 15.59 -4.78
N HIS A 203 17.59 16.92 -4.80
CA HIS A 203 17.14 17.70 -3.66
C HIS A 203 15.85 18.41 -4.06
N VAL A 204 14.69 17.87 -3.66
CA VAL A 204 13.41 18.38 -4.10
C VAL A 204 12.32 18.17 -3.05
N SER A 205 11.40 19.12 -3.00
CA SER A 205 10.22 19.03 -2.15
C SER A 205 8.94 19.04 -2.97
N TYR A 206 8.12 18.03 -2.77
CA TYR A 206 6.79 17.91 -3.34
C TYR A 206 5.72 18.22 -2.29
N GLU A 207 4.62 18.80 -2.71
CA GLU A 207 3.37 18.82 -1.95
C GLU A 207 2.31 18.07 -2.73
N LEU A 208 1.81 16.99 -2.13
CA LEU A 208 0.75 16.15 -2.67
C LEU A 208 -0.58 16.61 -2.09
N ARG A 209 -1.58 16.87 -2.94
CA ARG A 209 -2.91 17.37 -2.56
C ARG A 209 -3.99 16.43 -3.07
N PHE A 210 -4.79 15.88 -2.16
CA PHE A 210 -5.87 14.94 -2.48
C PHE A 210 -7.28 15.52 -2.23
N GLY A 211 -7.35 16.73 -1.73
CA GLY A 211 -8.56 17.46 -1.39
C GLY A 211 -8.32 18.46 -0.26
N PRO A 212 -9.39 19.11 0.23
CA PRO A 212 -9.30 19.98 1.40
C PRO A 212 -8.83 19.20 2.63
N GLY A 213 -7.70 19.59 3.22
CA GLY A 213 -7.16 18.95 4.42
C GLY A 213 -6.26 17.72 4.20
N ASP A 214 -6.33 17.08 3.04
CA ASP A 214 -5.48 15.90 2.75
C ASP A 214 -4.28 16.31 1.92
N ARG A 215 -3.24 16.76 2.62
CA ARG A 215 -1.99 17.22 2.02
C ARG A 215 -0.80 16.56 2.70
N TYR A 216 0.21 16.22 1.87
CA TYR A 216 1.45 15.63 2.33
C TYR A 216 2.64 16.39 1.75
N ARG A 217 3.67 16.60 2.56
CA ARG A 217 4.97 17.07 2.13
C ARG A 217 5.88 15.85 1.95
N PHE A 218 6.38 15.68 0.75
CA PHE A 218 7.36 14.66 0.42
C PHE A 218 8.67 15.34 0.06
N VAL A 219 9.71 15.06 0.81
CA VAL A 219 11.04 15.65 0.62
C VAL A 219 12.01 14.55 0.27
N VAL A 220 12.70 14.72 -0.86
CA VAL A 220 13.81 13.88 -1.28
C VAL A 220 15.10 14.66 -1.03
N ASP A 221 16.04 14.04 -0.35
CA ASP A 221 17.36 14.59 -0.05
C ASP A 221 18.41 13.52 -0.31
N GLY A 222 18.89 13.47 -1.55
CA GLY A 222 19.75 12.39 -2.03
C GLY A 222 19.08 11.02 -1.89
N PRO A 223 19.80 10.00 -1.35
CA PRO A 223 19.28 8.65 -1.23
C PRO A 223 18.24 8.45 -0.12
N THR A 224 17.68 9.54 0.42
CA THR A 224 16.67 9.52 1.48
C THR A 224 15.43 10.29 1.10
N ALA A 225 14.28 9.84 1.56
CA ALA A 225 13.03 10.58 1.44
C ALA A 225 12.22 10.51 2.73
N THR A 226 11.45 11.56 2.97
CA THR A 226 10.52 11.63 4.09
C THR A 226 9.17 12.16 3.62
N ALA A 227 8.09 11.59 4.14
CA ALA A 227 6.75 12.10 3.94
C ALA A 227 6.14 12.50 5.27
N THR A 228 5.53 13.68 5.32
CA THR A 228 4.82 14.19 6.50
C THR A 228 3.48 14.77 6.09
N ARG A 229 2.47 14.68 6.94
CA ARG A 229 1.21 15.41 6.72
C ARG A 229 1.52 16.91 6.75
N ALA A 230 1.04 17.65 5.76
CA ALA A 230 1.28 19.08 5.68
C ALA A 230 0.24 19.82 6.55
N GLU A 231 0.65 20.18 7.76
CA GLU A 231 -0.14 20.99 8.70
C GLU A 231 0.47 22.41 8.75
N GLY A 232 -0.37 23.44 8.65
CA GLY A 232 0.09 24.83 8.72
C GLY A 232 0.85 25.34 7.50
N THR A 233 1.64 26.40 7.69
CA THR A 233 2.46 27.06 6.66
C THR A 233 3.87 26.47 6.67
N HIS A 234 4.11 25.50 5.82
CA HIS A 234 5.47 25.07 5.48
C HIS A 234 6.03 25.97 4.35
N GLY A 235 7.34 26.07 4.24
CA GLY A 235 7.98 26.76 3.13
C GLY A 235 7.45 26.29 1.76
N ARG A 236 7.54 27.16 0.72
CA ARG A 236 7.00 26.85 -0.62
C ARG A 236 7.61 25.58 -1.19
N PRO A 237 6.82 24.57 -1.63
CA PRO A 237 7.33 23.38 -2.30
C PRO A 237 7.93 23.74 -3.66
N ASP A 238 8.86 22.90 -4.13
CA ASP A 238 9.33 23.00 -5.50
C ASP A 238 8.23 22.62 -6.49
N CYS A 239 7.54 21.52 -6.21
CA CYS A 239 6.47 21.00 -7.05
C CYS A 239 5.21 20.72 -6.22
N VAL A 240 4.06 21.05 -6.76
CA VAL A 240 2.74 20.69 -6.21
C VAL A 240 2.08 19.70 -7.15
N ILE A 241 1.65 18.56 -6.64
CA ILE A 241 0.88 17.55 -7.37
C ILE A 241 -0.51 17.50 -6.76
N THR A 242 -1.51 17.95 -7.52
CA THR A 242 -2.92 17.77 -7.14
C THR A 242 -3.45 16.54 -7.83
N ALA A 243 -3.95 15.58 -7.07
CA ALA A 243 -4.33 14.27 -7.55
C ALA A 243 -5.73 13.85 -7.10
N ASP A 244 -6.47 13.21 -8.00
CA ASP A 244 -7.58 12.34 -7.60
C ASP A 244 -6.99 11.16 -6.82
N PRO A 245 -7.51 10.83 -5.61
CA PRO A 245 -6.93 9.79 -4.76
C PRO A 245 -6.88 8.41 -5.42
N VAL A 246 -7.92 8.03 -6.17
CA VAL A 246 -7.95 6.74 -6.87
C VAL A 246 -6.92 6.71 -7.99
N ALA A 247 -6.79 7.79 -8.76
CA ALA A 247 -5.80 7.90 -9.81
C ALA A 247 -4.37 7.83 -9.25
N PHE A 248 -4.11 8.47 -8.11
CA PHE A 248 -2.83 8.41 -7.42
C PHE A 248 -2.50 6.99 -6.97
N LEU A 249 -3.44 6.31 -6.32
CA LEU A 249 -3.32 4.91 -5.91
C LEU A 249 -2.97 4.02 -7.12
N LEU A 250 -3.76 4.10 -8.20
CA LEU A 250 -3.54 3.28 -9.39
C LEU A 250 -2.19 3.53 -10.07
N VAL A 251 -1.71 4.77 -10.08
CA VAL A 251 -0.37 5.09 -10.62
C VAL A 251 0.72 4.57 -9.70
N GLY A 252 0.59 4.74 -8.39
CA GLY A 252 1.55 4.26 -7.39
C GLY A 252 1.74 2.74 -7.45
N TYR A 253 0.65 1.99 -7.58
CA TYR A 253 0.70 0.53 -7.74
C TYR A 253 0.94 0.07 -9.20
N GLY A 254 1.15 0.98 -10.14
CA GLY A 254 1.44 0.64 -11.54
C GLY A 254 0.24 0.12 -12.34
N ARG A 255 -0.98 0.30 -11.87
CA ARG A 255 -2.23 -0.14 -12.53
C ARG A 255 -2.83 0.90 -13.45
N ALA A 256 -2.22 2.09 -13.53
CA ALA A 256 -2.52 3.12 -14.52
C ALA A 256 -1.25 3.88 -14.90
N GLY A 257 -1.13 4.27 -16.16
CA GLY A 257 -0.06 5.15 -16.61
C GLY A 257 -0.30 6.59 -16.16
N GLN A 258 0.70 7.27 -15.63
CA GLN A 258 0.58 8.67 -15.17
C GLN A 258 0.09 9.62 -16.27
N TRP A 259 0.58 9.46 -17.51
CA TRP A 259 0.21 10.32 -18.62
C TRP A 259 -1.28 10.22 -18.96
N SER A 260 -1.86 9.00 -18.87
CA SER A 260 -3.29 8.82 -19.09
C SER A 260 -4.12 9.54 -18.01
N GLN A 261 -3.64 9.60 -16.77
CA GLN A 261 -4.32 10.30 -15.67
C GLN A 261 -4.15 11.83 -15.79
N ILE A 262 -3.01 12.30 -16.28
CA ILE A 262 -2.79 13.72 -16.59
C ILE A 262 -3.74 14.18 -17.70
N LEU A 263 -3.83 13.45 -18.80
CA LEU A 263 -4.72 13.77 -19.93
C LEU A 263 -6.21 13.79 -19.51
N ARG A 264 -6.59 12.97 -18.53
CA ARG A 264 -7.95 12.97 -17.95
C ARG A 264 -8.16 14.07 -16.88
N GLY A 265 -7.16 14.91 -16.62
CA GLY A 265 -7.22 15.95 -15.60
C GLY A 265 -7.24 15.46 -14.15
N LYS A 266 -6.97 14.16 -13.93
CA LYS A 266 -6.94 13.54 -12.59
C LYS A 266 -5.64 13.76 -11.85
N LEU A 267 -4.57 14.09 -12.55
CA LEU A 267 -3.27 14.51 -12.00
C LEU A 267 -2.92 15.87 -12.61
N ARG A 268 -2.57 16.82 -11.77
CA ARG A 268 -2.19 18.18 -12.20
C ARG A 268 -0.92 18.60 -11.47
N ALA A 269 -0.01 19.21 -12.21
CA ALA A 269 1.22 19.78 -11.69
C ALA A 269 1.10 21.29 -11.49
N GLY A 270 1.76 21.79 -10.44
CA GLY A 270 1.87 23.23 -10.11
C GLY A 270 3.12 23.52 -9.29
N GLY A 271 3.18 24.70 -8.68
CA GLY A 271 4.33 25.13 -7.88
C GLY A 271 5.40 25.84 -8.71
N ARG A 272 6.61 25.96 -8.16
CA ARG A 272 7.75 26.65 -8.82
C ARG A 272 8.36 25.85 -9.96
N ARG A 273 8.35 24.52 -9.85
CA ARG A 273 8.99 23.58 -10.77
C ARG A 273 8.00 22.46 -11.18
N PRO A 274 6.90 22.78 -11.87
CA PRO A 274 5.85 21.80 -12.20
C PRO A 274 6.34 20.65 -13.09
N TRP A 275 7.41 20.85 -13.86
CA TRP A 275 8.06 19.82 -14.69
C TRP A 275 8.69 18.68 -13.90
N LEU A 276 8.83 18.82 -12.57
CA LEU A 276 9.31 17.74 -11.70
C LEU A 276 8.20 16.72 -11.34
N ALA A 277 6.92 17.03 -11.57
CA ALA A 277 5.83 16.14 -11.22
C ALA A 277 5.90 14.76 -11.88
N PRO A 278 6.22 14.62 -13.18
CA PRO A 278 6.36 13.30 -13.80
C PRO A 278 7.48 12.45 -13.17
N ARG A 279 8.49 13.08 -12.62
CA ARG A 279 9.62 12.40 -11.97
C ARG A 279 9.21 11.74 -10.65
N PHE A 280 8.19 12.26 -9.98
CA PHE A 280 7.73 11.70 -8.70
C PHE A 280 7.39 10.21 -8.77
N SER A 281 6.67 9.79 -9.81
CA SER A 281 6.26 8.38 -9.97
C SER A 281 7.41 7.44 -10.36
N THR A 282 8.58 7.95 -10.74
CA THR A 282 9.78 7.15 -11.05
C THR A 282 10.75 7.06 -9.88
N LEU A 283 10.53 7.87 -8.83
CA LEU A 283 11.36 7.85 -7.62
C LEU A 283 10.95 6.77 -6.63
N ILE A 284 9.71 6.29 -6.71
CA ILE A 284 9.17 5.30 -5.77
C ILE A 284 9.02 3.99 -6.52
N ALA A 285 9.75 2.97 -6.08
CA ALA A 285 9.61 1.62 -6.59
C ALA A 285 8.18 1.11 -6.28
N ARG A 286 7.62 0.35 -7.21
CA ARG A 286 6.28 -0.23 -7.04
C ARG A 286 6.34 -1.40 -6.07
N PRO A 287 5.40 -1.47 -5.13
CA PRO A 287 5.30 -2.61 -4.23
C PRO A 287 4.91 -3.89 -4.95
#